data_0e9ad7e419490a4c28b32e0bd7670e3f
#
_entry.id   0e9ad7e419490a4c28b32e0bd7670e3f
#
_cell.length_a   1.000
_cell.length_b   1.000
_cell.length_c   1.000
_cell.angle_alpha   90.00
_cell.angle_beta   90.00
_cell.angle_gamma   90.00
#
_symmetry.space_group_name_H-M   'P 1'
#
loop_
_entity.id
_entity.type
_entity.pdbx_description
1 polymer ?
#
loop_
_entity_poly.entity_id
_entity_poly.type
_entity_poly.pdbx_seq_one_letter_code
_entity_poly.pdbx_strand_id
1 'polypeptide(L)'
;MSYISFDSSTSSTTVVVFDEDLNIVKRFQKEHKQIYTPEGYVEHDLNEIYENLIELMGQVSKIVPDPKFISFTNQRETFTLFDKSTGKPVRNAVVWQCTRGQEICKKILANQSLSDLIANKTGLKVNSFFSASKLKWVIENETHIKNQLENGDILFGTLDTYLIYRLTRCKEYVTDTTNASRTLLFNCNENTWDPELFSAFEIKKITFAEVKPSASDFGASNFEDSFSKNIPITGVAGDAQASFFANLCFNPGDTKITTGTGFNIQTNIGTKFETNNNSFTTLAFTHEDENFYSLECLSSVAGATISWLKNNLQLIQSADESERLSKLVTDTGGVSLIPAFTGLGPPYWKENARATFLGINASTNKNHLVRAALESIAFQIVVYLESLKENDNLELNTIIVDGGLIKNQLFLQMIADLLKIEVKVPIIEDMSLYGALLFGIQKQKQISNLQELNIFAVEQITLQYQDNPSLSRSYQNWKNLIDKHFII
;
A
#
# COMPACT_ATOMS: atom_id res chain seq x y z
N MET A 1 -20.88 -8.63 -21.44
CA MET A 1 -21.08 -7.75 -20.27
C MET A 1 -19.79 -7.04 -19.99
N SER A 2 -19.81 -5.87 -19.34
CA SER A 2 -18.54 -5.16 -19.02
C SER A 2 -18.58 -4.61 -17.61
N TYR A 3 -17.39 -4.47 -17.03
CA TYR A 3 -17.15 -3.92 -15.70
C TYR A 3 -16.15 -2.76 -15.80
N ILE A 4 -16.23 -1.86 -14.85
CA ILE A 4 -15.28 -0.75 -14.76
C ILE A 4 -14.62 -0.80 -13.39
N SER A 5 -13.30 -0.67 -13.36
CA SER A 5 -12.55 -0.42 -12.13
C SER A 5 -11.70 0.83 -12.30
N PHE A 6 -11.61 1.68 -11.27
CA PHE A 6 -10.71 2.82 -11.28
C PHE A 6 -9.81 2.86 -10.06
N ASP A 7 -8.66 3.50 -10.21
CA ASP A 7 -7.69 3.76 -9.14
C ASP A 7 -7.45 5.25 -9.01
N SER A 8 -7.64 5.79 -7.81
CA SER A 8 -7.20 7.13 -7.44
C SER A 8 -5.88 7.05 -6.68
N SER A 9 -4.79 6.88 -7.42
CA SER A 9 -3.45 6.72 -6.88
C SER A 9 -2.81 8.06 -6.44
N THR A 10 -1.56 8.04 -6.01
CA THR A 10 -0.85 9.24 -5.56
C THR A 10 -0.54 10.23 -6.69
N SER A 11 -0.40 9.78 -7.93
CA SER A 11 0.04 10.62 -9.05
C SER A 11 -0.93 10.66 -10.23
N SER A 12 -1.94 9.80 -10.24
CA SER A 12 -2.87 9.69 -11.36
C SER A 12 -4.20 9.06 -10.97
N THR A 13 -5.20 9.32 -11.79
CA THR A 13 -6.44 8.56 -11.83
C THR A 13 -6.39 7.63 -13.05
N THR A 14 -6.58 6.33 -12.84
CA THR A 14 -6.61 5.31 -13.89
C THR A 14 -7.98 4.67 -13.93
N VAL A 15 -8.55 4.47 -15.11
CA VAL A 15 -9.82 3.75 -15.32
C VAL A 15 -9.59 2.61 -16.30
N VAL A 16 -10.00 1.42 -15.92
CA VAL A 16 -9.88 0.21 -16.74
C VAL A 16 -11.25 -0.39 -16.98
N VAL A 17 -11.50 -0.72 -18.23
CA VAL A 17 -12.71 -1.45 -18.68
C VAL A 17 -12.34 -2.92 -18.82
N PHE A 18 -13.15 -3.79 -18.23
CA PHE A 18 -13.02 -5.24 -18.34
C PHE A 18 -14.23 -5.84 -19.04
N ASP A 19 -14.00 -6.90 -19.81
CA ASP A 19 -15.06 -7.73 -20.39
C ASP A 19 -15.63 -8.73 -19.34
N GLU A 20 -16.53 -9.62 -19.77
CA GLU A 20 -17.14 -10.63 -18.89
C GLU A 20 -16.17 -11.72 -18.43
N ASP A 21 -15.09 -11.94 -19.17
CA ASP A 21 -14.02 -12.88 -18.85
C ASP A 21 -12.89 -12.19 -18.05
N LEU A 22 -13.11 -10.95 -17.61
CA LEU A 22 -12.20 -10.08 -16.87
C LEU A 22 -10.89 -9.72 -17.63
N ASN A 23 -10.89 -9.80 -18.95
CA ASN A 23 -9.82 -9.28 -19.77
C ASN A 23 -9.89 -7.76 -19.86
N ILE A 24 -8.74 -7.10 -19.91
CA ILE A 24 -8.65 -5.66 -20.11
C ILE A 24 -9.03 -5.30 -21.55
N VAL A 25 -10.13 -4.58 -21.70
CA VAL A 25 -10.60 -4.06 -23.00
C VAL A 25 -9.93 -2.74 -23.31
N LYS A 26 -9.86 -1.84 -22.34
CA LYS A 26 -9.28 -0.51 -22.50
C LYS A 26 -8.81 0.06 -21.18
N ARG A 27 -7.73 0.85 -21.22
CA ARG A 27 -7.16 1.58 -20.10
C ARG A 27 -7.08 3.05 -20.45
N PHE A 28 -7.49 3.89 -19.50
CA PHE A 28 -7.39 5.35 -19.55
C PHE A 28 -6.65 5.82 -18.30
N GLN A 29 -5.87 6.89 -18.43
CA GLN A 29 -5.14 7.45 -17.29
C GLN A 29 -5.00 8.96 -17.46
N LYS A 30 -5.07 9.68 -16.35
CA LYS A 30 -4.79 11.11 -16.29
C LYS A 30 -4.04 11.43 -15.01
N GLU A 31 -2.93 12.12 -15.16
CA GLU A 31 -2.09 12.56 -14.03
C GLU A 31 -2.74 13.71 -13.28
N HIS A 32 -2.42 13.85 -12.00
CA HIS A 32 -2.70 14.99 -11.16
C HIS A 32 -1.48 15.39 -10.35
N LYS A 33 -1.45 16.64 -9.90
CA LYS A 33 -0.29 17.22 -9.24
C LYS A 33 -0.28 16.95 -7.75
N GLN A 34 0.90 16.64 -7.21
CA GLN A 34 1.17 16.82 -5.79
C GLN A 34 1.55 18.27 -5.52
N ILE A 35 0.95 18.86 -4.51
CA ILE A 35 1.22 20.24 -4.06
C ILE A 35 2.16 20.15 -2.87
N TYR A 36 3.32 20.78 -3.00
CA TYR A 36 4.30 20.89 -1.93
C TYR A 36 4.21 22.31 -1.36
N THR A 37 3.86 22.45 -0.07
CA THR A 37 3.78 23.74 0.58
C THR A 37 5.19 24.26 0.93
N PRO A 38 5.36 25.57 1.23
CA PRO A 38 6.65 26.12 1.65
C PRO A 38 7.23 25.44 2.91
N GLU A 39 6.38 24.90 3.79
CA GLU A 39 6.75 24.15 5.00
C GLU A 39 7.16 22.70 4.69
N GLY A 40 7.06 22.27 3.44
CA GLY A 40 7.38 20.92 3.01
C GLY A 40 6.24 19.91 3.24
N TYR A 41 5.01 20.37 3.44
CA TYR A 41 3.83 19.51 3.51
C TYR A 41 3.38 19.08 2.12
N VAL A 42 2.65 17.96 2.06
CA VAL A 42 2.19 17.37 0.80
C VAL A 42 0.67 17.31 0.78
N GLU A 43 0.09 17.85 -0.27
CA GLU A 43 -1.36 17.99 -0.43
C GLU A 43 -1.80 17.62 -1.86
N HIS A 44 -3.10 17.33 -2.02
CA HIS A 44 -3.75 17.18 -3.33
C HIS A 44 -4.95 18.12 -3.46
N ASP A 45 -5.13 18.68 -4.65
CA ASP A 45 -6.41 19.29 -5.03
C ASP A 45 -7.40 18.20 -5.42
N LEU A 46 -8.41 18.01 -4.59
CA LEU A 46 -9.42 16.99 -4.85
C LEU A 46 -10.41 17.36 -5.95
N ASN A 47 -10.52 18.65 -6.31
CA ASN A 47 -11.31 19.02 -7.48
C ASN A 47 -10.63 18.52 -8.74
N GLU A 48 -9.29 18.68 -8.86
CA GLU A 48 -8.53 18.12 -9.99
C GLU A 48 -8.70 16.58 -10.08
N ILE A 49 -8.58 15.86 -8.97
CA ILE A 49 -8.75 14.40 -8.94
C ILE A 49 -10.17 14.01 -9.37
N TYR A 50 -11.19 14.68 -8.83
CA TYR A 50 -12.58 14.40 -9.16
C TYR A 50 -12.90 14.73 -10.62
N GLU A 51 -12.48 15.88 -11.12
CA GLU A 51 -12.67 16.29 -12.52
C GLU A 51 -11.98 15.33 -13.49
N ASN A 52 -10.76 14.88 -13.16
CA ASN A 52 -10.07 13.86 -13.93
C ASN A 52 -10.87 12.56 -14.01
N LEU A 53 -11.43 12.12 -12.89
CA LEU A 53 -12.29 10.91 -12.87
C LEU A 53 -13.53 11.09 -13.76
N ILE A 54 -14.24 12.20 -13.63
CA ILE A 54 -15.45 12.48 -14.43
C ILE A 54 -15.12 12.55 -15.93
N GLU A 55 -14.01 13.21 -16.30
CA GLU A 55 -13.56 13.27 -17.70
C GLU A 55 -13.28 11.87 -18.27
N LEU A 56 -12.53 11.03 -17.49
CA LEU A 56 -12.23 9.66 -17.90
C LEU A 56 -13.51 8.81 -18.02
N MET A 57 -14.44 8.93 -17.09
CA MET A 57 -15.72 8.23 -17.14
C MET A 57 -16.58 8.67 -18.35
N GLY A 58 -16.51 9.95 -18.74
CA GLY A 58 -17.11 10.45 -19.96
C GLY A 58 -16.50 9.86 -21.24
N GLN A 59 -15.21 9.48 -21.22
CA GLN A 59 -14.58 8.75 -22.33
C GLN A 59 -15.00 7.27 -22.33
N VAL A 60 -15.06 6.65 -21.15
CA VAL A 60 -15.45 5.24 -20.97
C VAL A 60 -16.91 5.01 -21.38
N SER A 61 -17.83 5.90 -21.03
CA SER A 61 -19.27 5.76 -21.35
C SER A 61 -19.56 5.68 -22.86
N LYS A 62 -18.69 6.24 -23.70
CA LYS A 62 -18.79 6.15 -25.17
C LYS A 62 -18.46 4.74 -25.70
N ILE A 63 -17.70 3.94 -24.92
CA ILE A 63 -17.28 2.59 -25.28
C ILE A 63 -18.18 1.56 -24.60
N VAL A 64 -18.48 1.79 -23.31
CA VAL A 64 -19.33 0.92 -22.49
C VAL A 64 -20.43 1.77 -21.85
N PRO A 65 -21.56 1.98 -22.52
CA PRO A 65 -22.64 2.83 -22.01
C PRO A 65 -23.43 2.20 -20.86
N ASP A 66 -23.33 0.88 -20.67
CA ASP A 66 -24.09 0.10 -19.70
C ASP A 66 -23.24 -0.93 -18.97
N PRO A 67 -22.27 -0.50 -18.11
CA PRO A 67 -21.53 -1.43 -17.30
C PRO A 67 -22.40 -2.02 -16.19
N LYS A 68 -22.05 -3.22 -15.72
CA LYS A 68 -22.81 -3.91 -14.67
C LYS A 68 -22.63 -3.26 -13.32
N PHE A 69 -21.40 -2.91 -12.99
CA PHE A 69 -21.03 -2.17 -11.78
C PHE A 69 -19.70 -1.44 -11.99
N ILE A 70 -19.39 -0.60 -11.05
CA ILE A 70 -18.10 0.08 -10.93
C ILE A 70 -17.50 -0.30 -9.57
N SER A 71 -16.22 -0.60 -9.57
CA SER A 71 -15.39 -0.76 -8.38
C SER A 71 -14.23 0.20 -8.40
N PHE A 72 -13.60 0.42 -7.25
CA PHE A 72 -12.40 1.26 -7.24
C PHE A 72 -11.46 0.98 -6.07
N THR A 73 -10.24 1.43 -6.27
CA THR A 73 -9.19 1.46 -5.27
C THR A 73 -8.59 2.86 -5.18
N ASN A 74 -7.87 3.13 -4.11
CA ASN A 74 -7.29 4.44 -3.86
C ASN A 74 -6.02 4.35 -3.00
N GLN A 75 -5.18 5.40 -3.08
CA GLN A 75 -4.11 5.61 -2.13
C GLN A 75 -4.66 5.68 -0.70
N ARG A 76 -4.05 4.93 0.23
CA ARG A 76 -4.49 4.85 1.62
C ARG A 76 -4.05 6.08 2.43
N GLU A 77 -4.56 6.24 3.65
CA GLU A 77 -4.20 7.24 4.67
C GLU A 77 -4.41 8.71 4.26
N THR A 78 -4.57 9.01 2.98
CA THR A 78 -4.92 10.33 2.49
C THR A 78 -6.35 10.67 2.89
N PHE A 79 -6.54 11.83 3.52
CA PHE A 79 -7.84 12.25 3.98
C PHE A 79 -8.16 13.68 3.58
N THR A 80 -9.42 14.02 3.62
CA THR A 80 -9.93 15.36 3.35
C THR A 80 -11.03 15.76 4.31
N LEU A 81 -11.35 17.04 4.26
CA LEU A 81 -12.50 17.65 4.91
C LEU A 81 -13.35 18.32 3.83
N PHE A 82 -14.64 18.05 3.84
CA PHE A 82 -15.54 18.53 2.80
C PHE A 82 -16.88 18.98 3.38
N ASP A 83 -17.48 19.94 2.71
CA ASP A 83 -18.79 20.51 3.08
C ASP A 83 -19.89 19.45 2.98
N LYS A 84 -20.66 19.31 4.06
CA LYS A 84 -21.70 18.30 4.17
C LYS A 84 -22.84 18.47 3.16
N SER A 85 -23.15 19.71 2.79
CA SER A 85 -24.29 19.98 1.91
C SER A 85 -23.96 19.80 0.42
N THR A 86 -22.72 20.07 0.04
CA THR A 86 -22.26 20.09 -1.35
C THR A 86 -21.27 19.00 -1.71
N GLY A 87 -20.66 18.36 -0.71
CA GLY A 87 -19.55 17.42 -0.89
C GLY A 87 -18.25 18.06 -1.40
N LYS A 88 -18.18 19.38 -1.54
CA LYS A 88 -16.98 20.07 -2.03
C LYS A 88 -15.90 20.12 -0.95
N PRO A 89 -14.62 19.90 -1.31
CA PRO A 89 -13.54 19.99 -0.35
C PRO A 89 -13.43 21.43 0.18
N VAL A 90 -13.25 21.60 1.49
CA VAL A 90 -13.05 22.91 2.13
C VAL A 90 -11.57 23.28 2.22
N ARG A 91 -10.71 22.34 1.90
CA ARG A 91 -9.26 22.47 1.81
C ARG A 91 -8.68 21.36 0.93
N ASN A 92 -7.42 21.49 0.53
CA ASN A 92 -6.68 20.39 -0.10
C ASN A 92 -6.62 19.15 0.80
N ALA A 93 -6.64 17.97 0.21
CA ALA A 93 -6.44 16.74 0.94
C ALA A 93 -5.02 16.66 1.51
N VAL A 94 -4.89 16.10 2.71
CA VAL A 94 -3.61 15.82 3.34
C VAL A 94 -3.14 14.44 2.90
N VAL A 95 -2.05 14.41 2.13
CA VAL A 95 -1.52 13.17 1.54
C VAL A 95 -0.82 12.31 2.60
N TRP A 96 -0.81 11.02 2.40
CA TRP A 96 -0.17 10.04 3.28
C TRP A 96 1.31 10.38 3.59
N GLN A 97 2.05 10.91 2.61
CA GLN A 97 3.47 11.31 2.73
C GLN A 97 3.68 12.55 3.60
N CYS A 98 2.62 13.31 3.90
CA CYS A 98 2.75 14.58 4.60
C CYS A 98 3.22 14.39 6.04
N THR A 99 4.21 15.18 6.45
CA THR A 99 4.89 15.08 7.75
C THR A 99 4.31 15.96 8.85
N ARG A 100 3.24 16.75 8.59
CA ARG A 100 2.67 17.73 9.54
C ARG A 100 2.27 17.15 10.91
N GLY A 101 2.02 15.85 10.99
CA GLY A 101 1.67 15.16 12.24
C GLY A 101 2.86 14.68 13.08
N GLN A 102 4.12 14.88 12.66
CA GLN A 102 5.29 14.27 13.31
C GLN A 102 5.45 14.68 14.78
N GLU A 103 5.28 15.97 15.12
CA GLU A 103 5.43 16.43 16.50
C GLU A 103 4.33 15.87 17.41
N ILE A 104 3.13 15.65 16.89
CA ILE A 104 2.03 15.00 17.61
C ILE A 104 2.40 13.53 17.86
N CYS A 105 2.92 12.84 16.86
CA CYS A 105 3.40 11.46 17.02
C CYS A 105 4.51 11.37 18.09
N LYS A 106 5.49 12.26 18.10
CA LYS A 106 6.55 12.27 19.12
C LYS A 106 5.99 12.43 20.54
N LYS A 107 4.99 13.29 20.73
CA LYS A 107 4.34 13.49 22.04
C LYS A 107 3.62 12.21 22.49
N ILE A 108 2.92 11.53 21.58
CA ILE A 108 2.22 10.27 21.88
C ILE A 108 3.23 9.16 22.20
N LEU A 109 4.28 9.01 21.41
CA LEU A 109 5.34 8.02 21.62
C LEU A 109 6.11 8.21 22.93
N ALA A 110 6.18 9.44 23.47
CA ALA A 110 6.75 9.70 24.78
C ALA A 110 5.88 9.14 25.95
N ASN A 111 4.64 8.77 25.66
CA ASN A 111 3.73 8.11 26.62
C ASN A 111 3.51 6.65 26.17
N GLN A 112 4.25 5.72 26.80
CA GLN A 112 4.22 4.30 26.42
C GLN A 112 2.81 3.72 26.51
N SER A 113 2.05 4.00 27.58
CA SER A 113 0.69 3.48 27.74
C SER A 113 -0.25 3.92 26.61
N LEU A 114 -0.08 5.15 26.12
CA LEU A 114 -0.88 5.68 25.02
C LEU A 114 -0.47 5.06 23.68
N SER A 115 0.82 4.89 23.47
CA SER A 115 1.36 4.19 22.28
C SER A 115 0.90 2.74 22.23
N ASP A 116 0.93 2.03 23.37
CA ASP A 116 0.48 0.64 23.48
C ASP A 116 -1.05 0.52 23.27
N LEU A 117 -1.83 1.45 23.80
CA LEU A 117 -3.28 1.51 23.56
C LEU A 117 -3.57 1.56 22.04
N ILE A 118 -2.92 2.49 21.36
CA ILE A 118 -3.11 2.68 19.91
C ILE A 118 -2.68 1.42 19.15
N ALA A 119 -1.49 0.87 19.45
CA ALA A 119 -1.00 -0.33 18.79
C ALA A 119 -1.93 -1.54 19.02
N ASN A 120 -2.40 -1.76 20.25
CA ASN A 120 -3.25 -2.88 20.60
C ASN A 120 -4.64 -2.83 19.95
N LYS A 121 -5.17 -1.63 19.67
CA LYS A 121 -6.48 -1.47 19.02
C LYS A 121 -6.40 -1.44 17.50
N THR A 122 -5.33 -0.86 16.96
CA THR A 122 -5.22 -0.61 15.52
C THR A 122 -4.31 -1.60 14.79
N GLY A 123 -3.42 -2.30 15.51
CA GLY A 123 -2.33 -3.09 14.91
C GLY A 123 -1.18 -2.23 14.36
N LEU A 124 -1.31 -0.91 14.41
CA LEU A 124 -0.39 0.03 13.80
C LEU A 124 0.46 0.74 14.86
N LYS A 125 1.68 1.10 14.49
CA LYS A 125 2.54 1.97 15.32
C LYS A 125 2.22 3.43 15.06
N VAL A 126 2.32 4.26 16.09
CA VAL A 126 2.12 5.70 15.96
C VAL A 126 3.13 6.31 14.99
N ASN A 127 2.63 6.82 13.87
CA ASN A 127 3.46 7.43 12.83
C ASN A 127 2.64 8.49 12.08
N SER A 128 3.29 9.54 11.60
CA SER A 128 2.66 10.58 10.78
C SER A 128 2.23 10.11 9.39
N PHE A 129 2.60 8.90 9.01
CA PHE A 129 2.08 8.23 7.83
C PHE A 129 0.54 8.12 7.86
N PHE A 130 -0.02 7.78 9.02
CA PHE A 130 -1.45 7.59 9.22
C PHE A 130 -2.23 8.89 9.41
N SER A 131 -3.56 8.86 9.27
CA SER A 131 -4.40 10.06 9.17
C SER A 131 -4.53 10.84 10.48
N ALA A 132 -4.66 10.17 11.64
CA ALA A 132 -5.08 10.80 12.92
C ALA A 132 -4.19 11.96 13.36
N SER A 133 -2.87 11.81 13.34
CA SER A 133 -1.94 12.85 13.77
C SER A 133 -2.00 14.09 12.85
N LYS A 134 -2.20 13.88 11.55
CA LYS A 134 -2.34 14.95 10.56
C LYS A 134 -3.69 15.66 10.71
N LEU A 135 -4.77 14.92 10.98
CA LEU A 135 -6.09 15.48 11.28
C LEU A 135 -6.04 16.32 12.56
N LYS A 136 -5.41 15.81 13.62
CA LYS A 136 -5.20 16.57 14.87
C LYS A 136 -4.45 17.88 14.60
N TRP A 137 -3.40 17.83 13.77
CA TRP A 137 -2.65 19.02 13.38
C TRP A 137 -3.56 20.06 12.68
N VAL A 138 -4.42 19.63 11.74
CA VAL A 138 -5.37 20.53 11.05
C VAL A 138 -6.32 21.17 12.06
N ILE A 139 -6.88 20.40 12.99
CA ILE A 139 -7.79 20.90 14.03
C ILE A 139 -7.12 21.94 14.94
N GLU A 140 -5.84 21.76 15.25
CA GLU A 140 -5.09 22.69 16.11
C GLU A 140 -4.68 23.98 15.40
N ASN A 141 -4.37 23.90 14.10
CA ASN A 141 -3.77 25.03 13.38
C ASN A 141 -4.77 25.79 12.47
N GLU A 142 -5.93 25.22 12.17
CA GLU A 142 -6.95 25.82 11.30
C GLU A 142 -8.27 26.01 12.07
N THR A 143 -8.36 27.11 12.84
CA THR A 143 -9.49 27.38 13.77
C THR A 143 -10.85 27.38 13.06
N HIS A 144 -10.93 27.86 11.81
CA HIS A 144 -12.18 27.86 11.05
C HIS A 144 -12.64 26.43 10.71
N ILE A 145 -11.71 25.53 10.40
CA ILE A 145 -11.98 24.09 10.17
C ILE A 145 -12.49 23.44 11.45
N LYS A 146 -11.81 23.69 12.58
CA LYS A 146 -12.23 23.16 13.87
C LYS A 146 -13.68 23.51 14.17
N ASN A 147 -14.07 24.79 14.03
CA ASN A 147 -15.42 25.25 14.33
C ASN A 147 -16.46 24.58 13.40
N GLN A 148 -16.18 24.44 12.12
CA GLN A 148 -17.07 23.78 11.17
C GLN A 148 -17.22 22.27 11.44
N LEU A 149 -16.13 21.57 11.85
CA LEU A 149 -16.19 20.17 12.27
C LEU A 149 -17.06 20.01 13.52
N GLU A 150 -16.85 20.84 14.53
CA GLU A 150 -17.59 20.78 15.80
C GLU A 150 -19.09 21.12 15.63
N ASN A 151 -19.44 21.96 14.65
CA ASN A 151 -20.82 22.27 14.28
C ASN A 151 -21.47 21.17 13.41
N GLY A 152 -20.67 20.29 12.80
CA GLY A 152 -21.15 19.28 11.85
C GLY A 152 -21.46 19.84 10.46
N ASP A 153 -20.89 20.99 10.10
CA ASP A 153 -21.04 21.62 8.78
C ASP A 153 -20.17 20.94 7.73
N ILE A 154 -19.04 20.39 8.15
CA ILE A 154 -18.10 19.64 7.33
C ILE A 154 -17.89 18.22 7.86
N LEU A 155 -17.54 17.32 6.96
CA LEU A 155 -17.29 15.91 7.23
C LEU A 155 -15.81 15.57 7.04
N PHE A 156 -15.33 14.60 7.81
CA PHE A 156 -14.03 13.96 7.62
C PHE A 156 -14.19 12.73 6.74
N GLY A 157 -13.28 12.50 5.81
CA GLY A 157 -13.26 11.26 5.03
C GLY A 157 -11.87 10.93 4.50
N THR A 158 -11.57 9.64 4.44
CA THR A 158 -10.53 9.10 3.59
C THR A 158 -10.89 9.35 2.13
N LEU A 159 -9.96 9.14 1.21
CA LEU A 159 -10.18 9.49 -0.20
C LEU A 159 -11.38 8.74 -0.80
N ASP A 160 -11.56 7.47 -0.45
CA ASP A 160 -12.73 6.66 -0.84
C ASP A 160 -14.05 7.28 -0.35
N THR A 161 -14.10 7.65 0.94
CA THR A 161 -15.30 8.31 1.52
C THR A 161 -15.69 9.57 0.74
N TYR A 162 -14.69 10.41 0.43
CA TYR A 162 -14.93 11.63 -0.34
C TYR A 162 -15.46 11.32 -1.75
N LEU A 163 -14.82 10.38 -2.45
CA LEU A 163 -15.23 9.99 -3.80
C LEU A 163 -16.65 9.41 -3.80
N ILE A 164 -16.97 8.50 -2.88
CA ILE A 164 -18.32 7.92 -2.75
C ILE A 164 -19.34 9.04 -2.48
N TYR A 165 -19.06 9.91 -1.51
CA TYR A 165 -19.97 10.98 -1.15
C TYR A 165 -20.28 11.92 -2.32
N ARG A 166 -19.26 12.33 -3.07
CA ARG A 166 -19.41 13.17 -4.27
C ARG A 166 -20.17 12.43 -5.39
N LEU A 167 -19.76 11.21 -5.70
CA LEU A 167 -20.33 10.39 -6.79
C LEU A 167 -21.79 10.06 -6.53
N THR A 168 -22.20 9.85 -5.28
CA THR A 168 -23.59 9.57 -4.90
C THR A 168 -24.42 10.83 -4.64
N ARG A 169 -23.89 12.02 -4.97
CA ARG A 169 -24.56 13.31 -4.76
C ARG A 169 -24.94 13.51 -3.29
N CYS A 170 -23.96 13.31 -2.39
CA CYS A 170 -24.06 13.47 -0.93
C CYS A 170 -25.07 12.54 -0.23
N LYS A 171 -25.36 11.37 -0.81
CA LYS A 171 -26.31 10.41 -0.23
C LYS A 171 -25.63 9.37 0.66
N GLU A 172 -24.45 8.88 0.26
CA GLU A 172 -23.75 7.80 0.95
C GLU A 172 -22.50 8.33 1.64
N TYR A 173 -22.53 8.43 2.96
CA TYR A 173 -21.36 8.79 3.77
C TYR A 173 -20.78 7.53 4.40
N VAL A 174 -20.00 6.82 3.59
CA VAL A 174 -19.46 5.49 3.90
C VAL A 174 -17.98 5.39 3.54
N THR A 175 -17.27 4.46 4.17
CA THR A 175 -15.90 4.04 3.85
C THR A 175 -15.81 2.53 3.89
N ASP A 176 -14.72 1.96 3.36
CA ASP A 176 -14.47 0.54 3.53
C ASP A 176 -13.56 0.23 4.73
N THR A 177 -13.59 -1.03 5.19
CA THR A 177 -12.79 -1.49 6.35
C THR A 177 -11.29 -1.30 6.14
N THR A 178 -10.80 -1.46 4.91
CA THR A 178 -9.36 -1.36 4.61
C THR A 178 -8.87 0.09 4.71
N ASN A 179 -9.65 1.07 4.25
CA ASN A 179 -9.34 2.49 4.40
C ASN A 179 -9.51 2.97 5.85
N ALA A 180 -10.61 2.58 6.53
CA ALA A 180 -10.85 2.92 7.93
C ALA A 180 -9.71 2.44 8.84
N SER A 181 -9.22 1.22 8.65
CA SER A 181 -8.13 0.62 9.43
C SER A 181 -6.82 1.40 9.39
N ARG A 182 -6.61 2.25 8.38
CA ARG A 182 -5.37 3.01 8.18
C ARG A 182 -5.39 4.42 8.80
N THR A 183 -6.41 4.74 9.58
CA THR A 183 -6.57 6.09 10.14
C THR A 183 -5.94 6.31 11.50
N LEU A 184 -5.61 5.26 12.28
CA LEU A 184 -5.34 5.24 13.73
C LEU A 184 -6.54 5.66 14.59
N LEU A 185 -7.75 5.66 14.03
CA LEU A 185 -8.99 6.02 14.71
C LEU A 185 -10.00 4.86 14.74
N PHE A 186 -9.66 3.76 14.08
CA PHE A 186 -10.49 2.57 13.91
C PHE A 186 -9.90 1.38 14.67
N ASN A 187 -10.73 0.74 15.47
CA ASN A 187 -10.37 -0.49 16.20
C ASN A 187 -10.52 -1.69 15.27
N CYS A 188 -9.40 -2.23 14.83
CA CYS A 188 -9.38 -3.33 13.87
C CYS A 188 -9.89 -4.65 14.46
N ASN A 189 -9.82 -4.83 15.78
CA ASN A 189 -10.31 -6.02 16.45
C ASN A 189 -11.85 -6.01 16.58
N GLU A 190 -12.42 -4.84 16.92
CA GLU A 190 -13.86 -4.65 17.11
C GLU A 190 -14.59 -4.19 15.85
N ASN A 191 -13.85 -3.90 14.78
CA ASN A 191 -14.35 -3.44 13.48
C ASN A 191 -15.21 -2.15 13.61
N THR A 192 -14.77 -1.18 14.41
CA THR A 192 -15.52 0.05 14.70
C THR A 192 -14.61 1.25 14.93
N TRP A 193 -15.15 2.45 14.73
CA TRP A 193 -14.54 3.69 15.18
C TRP A 193 -14.47 3.72 16.71
N ASP A 194 -13.32 4.09 17.30
CA ASP A 194 -13.05 3.90 18.70
C ASP A 194 -12.88 5.22 19.47
N PRO A 195 -13.76 5.52 20.45
CA PRO A 195 -13.69 6.74 21.25
C PRO A 195 -12.41 6.90 22.07
N GLU A 196 -11.74 5.80 22.48
CA GLU A 196 -10.46 5.90 23.18
C GLU A 196 -9.35 6.34 22.24
N LEU A 197 -9.37 5.90 20.97
CA LEU A 197 -8.46 6.37 19.94
C LEU A 197 -8.71 7.86 19.62
N PHE A 198 -9.98 8.30 19.56
CA PHE A 198 -10.29 9.73 19.42
C PHE A 198 -9.73 10.54 20.58
N SER A 199 -9.85 10.03 21.79
CA SER A 199 -9.32 10.67 23.00
C SER A 199 -7.80 10.70 23.01
N ALA A 200 -7.14 9.64 22.52
CA ALA A 200 -5.69 9.53 22.39
C ALA A 200 -5.10 10.63 21.48
N PHE A 201 -5.82 11.00 20.43
CA PHE A 201 -5.46 12.11 19.53
C PHE A 201 -6.17 13.42 19.88
N GLU A 202 -6.92 13.49 21.01
CA GLU A 202 -7.72 14.65 21.42
C GLU A 202 -8.67 15.16 20.33
N ILE A 203 -9.18 14.26 19.50
CA ILE A 203 -10.15 14.54 18.45
C ILE A 203 -11.55 14.45 19.08
N LYS A 204 -12.29 15.54 19.00
CA LYS A 204 -13.64 15.65 19.62
C LYS A 204 -14.65 16.12 18.59
N LYS A 205 -15.89 15.68 18.76
CA LYS A 205 -17.05 16.15 17.99
C LYS A 205 -16.90 16.03 16.46
N ILE A 206 -16.39 14.88 15.99
CA ILE A 206 -16.33 14.56 14.55
C ILE A 206 -17.33 13.45 14.27
N THR A 207 -18.06 13.57 13.18
CA THR A 207 -18.86 12.48 12.61
C THR A 207 -17.98 11.67 11.69
N PHE A 208 -17.96 10.35 11.88
CA PHE A 208 -17.25 9.40 11.03
C PHE A 208 -18.21 8.69 10.08
N ALA A 209 -17.71 8.29 8.92
CA ALA A 209 -18.46 7.55 7.92
C ALA A 209 -18.87 6.16 8.43
N GLU A 210 -20.00 5.63 7.96
CA GLU A 210 -20.34 4.22 8.15
C GLU A 210 -19.26 3.35 7.51
N VAL A 211 -18.81 2.30 8.20
CA VAL A 211 -17.78 1.40 7.70
C VAL A 211 -18.42 0.15 7.12
N LYS A 212 -18.07 -0.21 5.90
CA LYS A 212 -18.58 -1.38 5.19
C LYS A 212 -17.44 -2.32 4.79
N PRO A 213 -17.68 -3.64 4.67
CA PRO A 213 -16.75 -4.55 3.99
C PRO A 213 -16.46 -4.08 2.56
N SER A 214 -15.25 -4.35 2.05
CA SER A 214 -14.83 -3.92 0.71
C SER A 214 -15.75 -4.42 -0.41
N ALA A 215 -16.36 -5.61 -0.25
CA ALA A 215 -17.37 -6.18 -1.16
C ALA A 215 -18.79 -5.82 -0.69
N SER A 216 -19.19 -4.56 -0.81
CA SER A 216 -20.48 -4.06 -0.33
C SER A 216 -21.19 -3.18 -1.36
N ASP A 217 -22.40 -2.76 -1.03
CA ASP A 217 -23.11 -1.71 -1.76
C ASP A 217 -22.67 -0.35 -1.19
N PHE A 218 -22.00 0.45 -2.02
CA PHE A 218 -21.54 1.80 -1.71
C PHE A 218 -22.43 2.87 -2.39
N GLY A 219 -23.62 2.51 -2.85
CA GLY A 219 -24.53 3.37 -3.58
C GLY A 219 -24.33 3.27 -5.09
N ALA A 220 -24.78 4.28 -5.81
CA ALA A 220 -24.76 4.29 -7.27
C ALA A 220 -24.52 5.70 -7.82
N SER A 221 -23.88 5.78 -8.98
CA SER A 221 -23.54 7.04 -9.64
C SER A 221 -23.74 6.97 -11.15
N ASN A 222 -24.17 8.08 -11.75
CA ASN A 222 -24.13 8.27 -13.20
C ASN A 222 -22.94 9.14 -13.64
N PHE A 223 -22.01 9.44 -12.73
CA PHE A 223 -20.79 10.22 -12.97
C PHE A 223 -21.07 11.54 -13.69
N GLU A 224 -21.91 12.38 -13.04
CA GLU A 224 -22.33 13.70 -13.56
C GLU A 224 -22.90 13.61 -14.99
N ASP A 225 -23.85 12.67 -15.17
CA ASP A 225 -24.56 12.40 -16.43
C ASP A 225 -23.68 11.83 -17.57
N SER A 226 -22.46 11.35 -17.25
CA SER A 226 -21.65 10.58 -18.19
C SER A 226 -22.35 9.27 -18.63
N PHE A 227 -23.14 8.68 -17.75
CA PHE A 227 -23.98 7.51 -18.05
C PHE A 227 -25.47 7.88 -17.99
N SER A 228 -26.29 7.24 -18.82
CA SER A 228 -27.72 7.47 -18.88
C SER A 228 -28.50 7.01 -17.64
N LYS A 229 -27.89 6.14 -16.81
CA LYS A 229 -28.45 5.63 -15.56
C LYS A 229 -27.36 5.58 -14.47
N ASN A 230 -27.81 5.48 -13.22
CA ASN A 230 -26.89 5.22 -12.10
C ASN A 230 -26.34 3.80 -12.20
N ILE A 231 -25.04 3.66 -12.08
CA ILE A 231 -24.29 2.40 -12.06
C ILE A 231 -23.94 2.07 -10.61
N PRO A 232 -24.21 0.85 -10.11
CA PRO A 232 -23.84 0.45 -8.75
C PRO A 232 -22.35 0.52 -8.52
N ILE A 233 -21.94 0.97 -7.32
CA ILE A 233 -20.56 0.90 -6.81
C ILE A 233 -20.51 -0.26 -5.83
N THR A 234 -19.79 -1.35 -6.14
CA THR A 234 -19.88 -2.61 -5.38
C THR A 234 -18.57 -3.14 -4.84
N GLY A 235 -17.45 -2.52 -5.13
CA GLY A 235 -16.13 -2.91 -4.62
C GLY A 235 -15.29 -1.69 -4.35
N VAL A 236 -14.85 -1.52 -3.10
CA VAL A 236 -13.99 -0.41 -2.68
C VAL A 236 -12.93 -0.93 -1.73
N ALA A 237 -11.66 -0.61 -1.96
CA ALA A 237 -10.57 -0.98 -1.06
C ALA A 237 -9.35 -0.07 -1.23
N GLY A 238 -8.50 0.01 -0.21
CA GLY A 238 -7.17 0.59 -0.34
C GLY A 238 -6.27 -0.21 -1.29
N ASP A 239 -5.39 0.48 -1.99
CA ASP A 239 -4.57 -0.04 -3.10
C ASP A 239 -3.77 -1.32 -2.75
N ALA A 240 -3.08 -1.32 -1.62
CA ALA A 240 -2.28 -2.47 -1.20
C ALA A 240 -3.14 -3.69 -0.82
N GLN A 241 -4.28 -3.47 -0.15
CA GLN A 241 -5.22 -4.51 0.19
C GLN A 241 -5.94 -5.05 -1.05
N ALA A 242 -6.35 -4.18 -1.97
CA ALA A 242 -6.92 -4.61 -3.23
C ALA A 242 -5.95 -5.49 -4.03
N SER A 243 -4.69 -5.07 -4.15
CA SER A 243 -3.67 -5.89 -4.80
C SER A 243 -3.37 -7.20 -4.06
N PHE A 244 -3.43 -7.22 -2.72
CA PHE A 244 -3.30 -8.43 -1.92
C PHE A 244 -4.45 -9.42 -2.18
N PHE A 245 -5.67 -8.93 -2.23
CA PHE A 245 -6.86 -9.71 -2.56
C PHE A 245 -6.82 -10.25 -3.99
N ALA A 246 -6.36 -9.44 -4.96
CA ALA A 246 -6.19 -9.83 -6.35
C ALA A 246 -5.22 -11.00 -6.55
N ASN A 247 -4.22 -11.08 -5.69
CA ASN A 247 -3.24 -12.18 -5.69
C ASN A 247 -3.75 -13.41 -4.94
N LEU A 248 -5.03 -13.43 -4.53
CA LEU A 248 -5.69 -14.54 -3.84
C LEU A 248 -4.93 -15.01 -2.58
N CYS A 249 -4.32 -14.06 -1.85
CA CYS A 249 -3.59 -14.34 -0.62
C CYS A 249 -4.58 -14.63 0.53
N PHE A 250 -5.31 -15.75 0.45
CA PHE A 250 -6.41 -16.08 1.35
C PHE A 250 -6.02 -16.98 2.51
N ASN A 251 -4.88 -17.68 2.42
CA ASN A 251 -4.44 -18.60 3.46
C ASN A 251 -3.31 -17.99 4.30
N PRO A 252 -3.21 -18.33 5.60
CA PRO A 252 -2.05 -17.94 6.40
C PRO A 252 -0.74 -18.35 5.73
N GLY A 253 0.23 -17.43 5.73
CA GLY A 253 1.52 -17.60 5.05
C GLY A 253 1.55 -17.18 3.58
N ASP A 254 0.40 -16.96 2.94
CA ASP A 254 0.38 -16.34 1.60
C ASP A 254 0.93 -14.94 1.67
N THR A 255 1.94 -14.65 0.86
CA THR A 255 2.71 -13.41 0.94
C THR A 255 2.77 -12.70 -0.41
N LYS A 256 2.46 -11.42 -0.39
CA LYS A 256 2.60 -10.52 -1.53
C LYS A 256 3.70 -9.50 -1.25
N ILE A 257 4.56 -9.28 -2.24
CA ILE A 257 5.65 -8.30 -2.23
C ILE A 257 5.45 -7.34 -3.39
N THR A 258 5.14 -6.07 -3.11
CA THR A 258 5.11 -5.02 -4.14
C THR A 258 6.42 -4.27 -4.14
N THR A 259 7.09 -4.21 -5.29
CA THR A 259 8.37 -3.53 -5.47
C THR A 259 8.21 -2.28 -6.34
N GLY A 260 8.10 -1.14 -5.68
CA GLY A 260 8.09 0.19 -6.32
C GLY A 260 9.37 0.97 -6.01
N THR A 261 9.25 2.24 -5.64
CA THR A 261 10.35 3.04 -5.09
C THR A 261 10.91 2.40 -3.82
N GLY A 262 10.04 1.96 -2.94
CA GLY A 262 10.30 1.05 -1.84
C GLY A 262 9.70 -0.33 -2.08
N PHE A 263 9.58 -1.14 -1.04
CA PHE A 263 8.77 -2.35 -1.08
C PHE A 263 7.69 -2.33 0.00
N ASN A 264 6.59 -3.00 -0.31
CA ASN A 264 5.52 -3.34 0.63
C ASN A 264 5.39 -4.86 0.64
N ILE A 265 5.53 -5.47 1.82
CA ILE A 265 5.32 -6.90 2.02
C ILE A 265 4.07 -7.06 2.88
N GLN A 266 3.14 -7.88 2.44
CA GLN A 266 1.96 -8.28 3.20
C GLN A 266 1.92 -9.81 3.27
N THR A 267 1.83 -10.36 4.49
CA THR A 267 1.72 -11.80 4.73
C THR A 267 0.45 -12.08 5.51
N ASN A 268 -0.43 -12.91 4.99
CA ASN A 268 -1.67 -13.31 5.64
C ASN A 268 -1.39 -14.05 6.95
N ILE A 269 -2.08 -13.68 8.03
CA ILE A 269 -2.01 -14.33 9.34
C ILE A 269 -3.35 -14.95 9.78
N GLY A 270 -4.33 -15.00 8.86
CA GLY A 270 -5.66 -15.53 9.16
C GLY A 270 -6.56 -14.49 9.82
N THR A 271 -7.50 -14.97 10.62
CA THR A 271 -8.60 -14.18 11.19
C THR A 271 -8.36 -13.71 12.62
N LYS A 272 -7.26 -14.11 13.23
CA LYS A 272 -6.90 -13.68 14.59
C LYS A 272 -6.14 -12.37 14.57
N PHE A 273 -6.67 -11.36 15.23
CA PHE A 273 -5.96 -10.11 15.41
C PHE A 273 -4.86 -10.27 16.47
N GLU A 274 -3.62 -10.05 16.06
CA GLU A 274 -2.45 -10.07 16.94
C GLU A 274 -1.52 -8.91 16.58
N THR A 275 -1.06 -8.17 17.58
CA THR A 275 -0.08 -7.09 17.37
C THR A 275 1.32 -7.68 17.19
N ASN A 276 2.13 -7.04 16.35
CA ASN A 276 3.48 -7.49 16.03
C ASN A 276 4.51 -6.38 16.28
N ASN A 277 5.64 -6.72 16.92
CA ASN A 277 6.69 -5.74 17.23
C ASN A 277 7.52 -5.36 16.01
N ASN A 278 7.61 -6.22 15.00
CA ASN A 278 8.45 -6.02 13.83
C ASN A 278 7.66 -5.52 12.61
N SER A 279 6.33 -5.62 12.62
CA SER A 279 5.45 -5.32 11.50
C SER A 279 4.26 -4.47 11.95
N PHE A 280 3.50 -3.97 10.99
CA PHE A 280 2.13 -3.52 11.25
C PHE A 280 1.19 -4.70 11.08
N THR A 281 0.28 -4.91 12.03
CA THR A 281 -0.88 -5.76 11.78
C THR A 281 -1.92 -4.88 11.11
N THR A 282 -2.34 -5.26 9.91
CA THR A 282 -3.34 -4.48 9.15
C THR A 282 -4.51 -5.37 8.77
N LEU A 283 -5.69 -4.79 8.68
CA LEU A 283 -6.85 -5.47 8.13
C LEU A 283 -6.61 -5.66 6.63
N ALA A 284 -6.51 -6.91 6.20
CA ALA A 284 -6.25 -7.28 4.81
C ALA A 284 -7.52 -7.17 3.97
N PHE A 285 -8.60 -7.75 4.44
CA PHE A 285 -9.95 -7.66 3.87
C PHE A 285 -10.99 -8.20 4.89
N THR A 286 -12.25 -7.86 4.68
CA THR A 286 -13.38 -8.45 5.40
C THR A 286 -14.18 -9.29 4.42
N HIS A 287 -14.48 -10.53 4.79
CA HIS A 287 -15.32 -11.45 4.02
C HIS A 287 -16.47 -11.92 4.89
N GLU A 288 -17.70 -11.71 4.43
CA GLU A 288 -18.90 -11.84 5.26
C GLU A 288 -18.74 -10.99 6.54
N ASP A 289 -18.79 -11.59 7.71
CA ASP A 289 -18.61 -10.91 9.01
C ASP A 289 -17.23 -11.18 9.63
N GLU A 290 -16.30 -11.80 8.89
CA GLU A 290 -14.98 -12.19 9.37
C GLU A 290 -13.87 -11.30 8.79
N ASN A 291 -13.02 -10.76 9.67
CA ASN A 291 -11.85 -9.98 9.28
C ASN A 291 -10.64 -10.89 9.08
N PHE A 292 -9.94 -10.68 7.97
CA PHE A 292 -8.64 -11.27 7.69
C PHE A 292 -7.54 -10.23 7.92
N TYR A 293 -6.45 -10.65 8.54
CA TYR A 293 -5.34 -9.77 8.88
C TYR A 293 -4.07 -10.16 8.14
N SER A 294 -3.21 -9.17 7.93
CA SER A 294 -1.86 -9.40 7.41
C SER A 294 -0.81 -8.65 8.22
N LEU A 295 0.39 -9.19 8.29
CA LEU A 295 1.58 -8.46 8.72
C LEU A 295 2.10 -7.65 7.54
N GLU A 296 2.21 -6.34 7.72
CA GLU A 296 2.69 -5.41 6.70
C GLU A 296 4.04 -4.84 7.08
N CYS A 297 5.00 -4.92 6.15
CA CYS A 297 6.31 -4.29 6.23
C CYS A 297 6.46 -3.29 5.09
N LEU A 298 6.85 -2.07 5.43
CA LEU A 298 7.14 -1.01 4.48
C LEU A 298 8.62 -0.64 4.54
N SER A 299 9.26 -0.51 3.39
CA SER A 299 10.62 0.00 3.26
C SER A 299 10.69 1.01 2.12
N SER A 300 11.44 2.08 2.29
CA SER A 300 11.73 3.07 1.24
C SER A 300 12.85 2.63 0.29
N VAL A 301 13.38 1.42 0.46
CA VAL A 301 14.63 0.97 -0.17
C VAL A 301 14.39 -0.22 -1.09
N ALA A 302 13.99 0.07 -2.34
CA ALA A 302 13.95 -0.91 -3.42
C ALA A 302 14.38 -0.23 -4.73
N GLY A 303 13.44 0.18 -5.57
CA GLY A 303 13.72 0.97 -6.78
C GLY A 303 14.46 2.28 -6.51
N ALA A 304 14.33 2.85 -5.30
CA ALA A 304 15.13 4.00 -4.87
C ALA A 304 16.63 3.70 -4.89
N THR A 305 17.05 2.48 -4.51
CA THR A 305 18.46 2.05 -4.59
C THR A 305 18.93 2.02 -6.05
N ILE A 306 18.12 1.50 -6.95
CA ILE A 306 18.42 1.48 -8.39
C ILE A 306 18.47 2.90 -8.96
N SER A 307 17.52 3.75 -8.58
CA SER A 307 17.51 5.17 -8.95
C SER A 307 18.74 5.91 -8.44
N TRP A 308 19.20 5.61 -7.24
CA TRP A 308 20.41 6.19 -6.67
C TRP A 308 21.69 5.76 -7.44
N LEU A 309 21.80 4.48 -7.82
CA LEU A 309 22.87 4.02 -8.69
C LEU A 309 22.91 4.76 -10.04
N LYS A 310 21.72 5.06 -10.59
CA LYS A 310 21.58 5.77 -11.87
C LYS A 310 21.86 7.26 -11.73
N ASN A 311 21.14 7.94 -10.86
CA ASN A 311 21.07 9.40 -10.84
C ASN A 311 22.22 10.05 -10.05
N ASN A 312 22.65 9.42 -8.94
CA ASN A 312 23.64 9.98 -8.04
C ASN A 312 25.05 9.41 -8.31
N LEU A 313 25.18 8.09 -8.42
CA LEU A 313 26.47 7.46 -8.69
C LEU A 313 26.79 7.30 -10.18
N GLN A 314 25.79 7.40 -11.07
CA GLN A 314 25.96 7.25 -12.52
C GLN A 314 26.65 5.94 -12.93
N LEU A 315 26.43 4.87 -12.16
CA LEU A 315 26.97 3.54 -12.44
C LEU A 315 26.19 2.79 -13.51
N ILE A 316 24.91 3.14 -13.71
CA ILE A 316 24.00 2.59 -14.71
C ILE A 316 23.27 3.71 -15.45
N GLN A 317 22.83 3.46 -16.69
CA GLN A 317 22.08 4.41 -17.51
C GLN A 317 20.56 4.18 -17.44
N SER A 318 20.14 2.93 -17.18
CA SER A 318 18.74 2.53 -17.03
C SER A 318 18.59 1.49 -15.91
N ALA A 319 17.37 1.28 -15.43
CA ALA A 319 17.09 0.24 -14.43
C ALA A 319 17.45 -1.16 -14.96
N ASP A 320 17.21 -1.44 -16.23
CA ASP A 320 17.50 -2.74 -16.86
C ASP A 320 19.00 -3.06 -16.87
N GLU A 321 19.87 -2.03 -16.91
CA GLU A 321 21.31 -2.24 -16.79
C GLU A 321 21.74 -2.84 -15.45
N SER A 322 20.94 -2.68 -14.40
CA SER A 322 21.25 -3.28 -13.10
C SER A 322 21.33 -4.80 -13.18
N GLU A 323 20.40 -5.43 -13.88
CA GLU A 323 20.44 -6.87 -14.13
C GLU A 323 21.61 -7.27 -15.03
N ARG A 324 21.75 -6.57 -16.16
CA ARG A 324 22.79 -6.86 -17.15
C ARG A 324 24.19 -6.79 -16.55
N LEU A 325 24.50 -5.74 -15.81
CA LEU A 325 25.83 -5.58 -15.18
C LEU A 325 26.05 -6.57 -14.04
N SER A 326 25.02 -6.87 -13.25
CA SER A 326 25.09 -7.87 -12.19
C SER A 326 25.40 -9.28 -12.71
N LYS A 327 24.93 -9.61 -13.92
CA LYS A 327 25.21 -10.91 -14.59
C LYS A 327 26.63 -11.00 -15.18
N LEU A 328 27.39 -9.90 -15.28
CA LEU A 328 28.77 -9.90 -15.77
C LEU A 328 29.79 -10.35 -14.72
N VAL A 329 29.36 -10.53 -13.47
CA VAL A 329 30.18 -11.06 -12.37
C VAL A 329 29.46 -12.25 -11.73
N THR A 330 30.23 -13.20 -11.25
CA THR A 330 29.67 -14.42 -10.62
C THR A 330 29.09 -14.17 -9.24
N ASP A 331 29.69 -13.21 -8.52
CA ASP A 331 29.30 -12.77 -7.18
C ASP A 331 29.71 -11.29 -6.99
N THR A 332 29.61 -10.77 -5.76
CA THR A 332 29.95 -9.38 -5.44
C THR A 332 31.45 -9.14 -5.19
N GLY A 333 32.29 -10.16 -5.31
CA GLY A 333 33.72 -10.07 -4.94
C GLY A 333 33.95 -9.71 -3.46
N GLY A 334 33.00 -10.04 -2.59
CA GLY A 334 33.00 -9.73 -1.15
C GLY A 334 32.45 -8.36 -0.80
N VAL A 335 31.96 -7.60 -1.78
CA VAL A 335 31.32 -6.30 -1.52
C VAL A 335 29.89 -6.51 -1.02
N SER A 336 29.49 -5.77 0.00
CA SER A 336 28.13 -5.69 0.52
C SER A 336 27.65 -4.26 0.59
N LEU A 337 26.42 -3.98 0.17
CA LEU A 337 25.74 -2.71 0.45
C LEU A 337 24.76 -2.92 1.62
N ILE A 338 24.88 -2.10 2.65
CA ILE A 338 23.83 -1.93 3.64
C ILE A 338 23.02 -0.68 3.21
N PRO A 339 21.78 -0.81 2.68
CA PRO A 339 21.11 0.28 2.01
C PRO A 339 20.27 1.15 2.96
N ALA A 340 20.87 1.55 4.09
CA ALA A 340 20.23 2.32 5.15
C ALA A 340 20.16 3.82 4.82
N PHE A 341 19.57 4.20 3.66
CA PHE A 341 19.49 5.62 3.23
C PHE A 341 18.72 6.49 4.23
N THR A 342 17.69 5.94 4.85
CA THR A 342 16.85 6.59 5.87
C THR A 342 16.79 5.79 7.18
N GLY A 343 17.84 5.01 7.47
CA GLY A 343 17.87 4.03 8.54
C GLY A 343 17.59 2.60 8.06
N LEU A 344 17.69 1.64 8.97
CA LEU A 344 17.27 0.25 8.75
C LEU A 344 15.89 0.03 9.34
N GLY A 345 14.95 -0.41 8.52
CA GLY A 345 13.61 -0.81 8.94
C GLY A 345 13.58 -2.19 9.60
N PRO A 346 12.41 -2.85 9.57
CA PRO A 346 12.26 -4.20 10.12
C PRO A 346 13.25 -5.21 9.51
N PRO A 347 13.71 -6.20 10.28
CA PRO A 347 13.48 -6.41 11.71
C PRO A 347 14.39 -5.60 12.62
N TYR A 348 15.34 -4.80 12.09
CA TYR A 348 16.44 -4.18 12.82
C TYR A 348 16.05 -2.89 13.57
N TRP A 349 15.18 -2.05 13.01
CA TRP A 349 14.70 -0.78 13.57
C TRP A 349 15.83 0.16 14.06
N LYS A 350 16.84 0.41 13.17
CA LYS A 350 17.98 1.30 13.47
C LYS A 350 17.87 2.60 12.66
N GLU A 351 17.23 3.61 13.22
CA GLU A 351 17.00 4.91 12.56
C GLU A 351 18.28 5.67 12.23
N ASN A 352 19.32 5.49 13.06
CA ASN A 352 20.62 6.17 12.90
C ASN A 352 21.57 5.46 11.93
N ALA A 353 21.22 4.27 11.41
CA ALA A 353 22.02 3.60 10.39
C ALA A 353 22.11 4.45 9.12
N ARG A 354 23.23 4.38 8.42
CA ARG A 354 23.40 5.05 7.12
C ARG A 354 23.94 4.08 6.09
N ALA A 355 23.56 4.34 4.81
CA ALA A 355 23.96 3.49 3.71
C ALA A 355 25.49 3.37 3.62
N THR A 356 25.99 2.14 3.50
CA THR A 356 27.42 1.87 3.58
C THR A 356 27.80 0.73 2.64
N PHE A 357 28.81 0.92 1.79
CA PHE A 357 29.50 -0.16 1.10
C PHE A 357 30.63 -0.69 1.97
N LEU A 358 30.70 -2.00 2.11
CA LEU A 358 31.73 -2.73 2.87
C LEU A 358 32.39 -3.78 1.96
N GLY A 359 33.66 -4.12 2.26
CA GLY A 359 34.38 -5.18 1.53
C GLY A 359 34.98 -4.76 0.19
N ILE A 360 35.05 -3.47 -0.13
CA ILE A 360 35.72 -2.96 -1.34
C ILE A 360 37.21 -3.23 -1.29
N ASN A 361 37.79 -3.74 -2.38
CA ASN A 361 39.19 -4.00 -2.56
C ASN A 361 39.65 -3.55 -3.97
N ALA A 362 40.94 -3.71 -4.28
CA ALA A 362 41.53 -3.24 -5.53
C ALA A 362 40.99 -3.90 -6.80
N SER A 363 40.36 -5.07 -6.69
CA SER A 363 39.71 -5.76 -7.83
C SER A 363 38.26 -5.41 -8.01
N THR A 364 37.68 -4.67 -7.06
CA THR A 364 36.27 -4.25 -7.12
C THR A 364 36.04 -3.30 -8.30
N ASN A 365 35.05 -3.61 -9.12
CA ASN A 365 34.62 -2.77 -10.23
C ASN A 365 33.14 -2.42 -10.12
N LYS A 366 32.63 -1.60 -11.04
CA LYS A 366 31.24 -1.14 -11.03
C LYS A 366 30.20 -2.27 -11.01
N ASN A 367 30.50 -3.41 -11.65
CA ASN A 367 29.55 -4.53 -11.75
C ASN A 367 29.35 -5.18 -10.37
N HIS A 368 30.43 -5.29 -9.58
CA HIS A 368 30.36 -5.77 -8.19
C HIS A 368 29.49 -4.83 -7.31
N LEU A 369 29.63 -3.50 -7.48
CA LEU A 369 28.85 -2.51 -6.73
C LEU A 369 27.35 -2.57 -7.09
N VAL A 370 27.06 -2.67 -8.39
CA VAL A 370 25.69 -2.79 -8.89
C VAL A 370 25.03 -4.09 -8.41
N ARG A 371 25.76 -5.21 -8.46
CA ARG A 371 25.30 -6.49 -7.96
C ARG A 371 25.05 -6.46 -6.46
N ALA A 372 25.98 -5.90 -5.67
CA ALA A 372 25.83 -5.76 -4.21
C ALA A 372 24.58 -4.91 -3.86
N ALA A 373 24.28 -3.90 -4.65
CA ALA A 373 23.07 -3.11 -4.47
C ALA A 373 21.80 -3.90 -4.79
N LEU A 374 21.79 -4.70 -5.84
CA LEU A 374 20.65 -5.55 -6.19
C LEU A 374 20.45 -6.64 -5.12
N GLU A 375 21.52 -7.33 -4.70
CA GLU A 375 21.49 -8.31 -3.62
C GLU A 375 20.97 -7.71 -2.32
N SER A 376 21.35 -6.47 -1.98
CA SER A 376 20.92 -5.81 -0.75
C SER A 376 19.40 -5.59 -0.67
N ILE A 377 18.73 -5.38 -1.80
CA ILE A 377 17.26 -5.26 -1.86
C ILE A 377 16.63 -6.62 -1.56
N ALA A 378 17.11 -7.69 -2.22
CA ALA A 378 16.64 -9.04 -1.98
C ALA A 378 16.89 -9.47 -0.53
N PHE A 379 18.06 -9.18 0.03
CA PHE A 379 18.42 -9.53 1.41
C PHE A 379 17.53 -8.87 2.45
N GLN A 380 17.14 -7.60 2.27
CA GLN A 380 16.19 -6.95 3.17
C GLN A 380 14.80 -7.62 3.16
N ILE A 381 14.32 -8.01 1.99
CA ILE A 381 13.06 -8.73 1.85
C ILE A 381 13.16 -10.09 2.57
N VAL A 382 14.22 -10.84 2.28
CA VAL A 382 14.40 -12.19 2.82
C VAL A 382 14.58 -12.18 4.34
N VAL A 383 15.40 -11.27 4.89
CA VAL A 383 15.62 -11.21 6.35
C VAL A 383 14.34 -10.84 7.11
N TYR A 384 13.50 -9.99 6.51
CA TYR A 384 12.20 -9.71 7.09
C TYR A 384 11.29 -10.95 7.08
N LEU A 385 11.19 -11.65 5.95
CA LEU A 385 10.36 -12.86 5.84
C LEU A 385 10.88 -14.01 6.73
N GLU A 386 12.19 -14.19 6.86
CA GLU A 386 12.78 -15.12 7.83
C GLU A 386 12.37 -14.75 9.27
N SER A 387 12.33 -13.47 9.61
CA SER A 387 11.94 -13.02 10.95
C SER A 387 10.49 -13.36 11.31
N LEU A 388 9.58 -13.43 10.33
CA LEU A 388 8.21 -13.89 10.57
C LEU A 388 8.15 -15.34 10.96
N LYS A 389 8.99 -16.18 10.35
CA LYS A 389 9.09 -17.60 10.71
C LYS A 389 9.71 -17.79 12.10
N GLU A 390 10.79 -17.06 12.40
CA GLU A 390 11.54 -17.22 13.65
C GLU A 390 10.78 -16.65 14.85
N ASN A 391 10.17 -15.46 14.71
CA ASN A 391 9.56 -14.74 15.82
C ASN A 391 8.06 -15.00 15.97
N ASP A 392 7.37 -15.23 14.86
CA ASP A 392 5.91 -15.33 14.82
C ASP A 392 5.43 -16.76 14.52
N ASN A 393 6.36 -17.68 14.30
CA ASN A 393 6.11 -19.08 13.95
C ASN A 393 5.17 -19.22 12.74
N LEU A 394 5.29 -18.27 11.80
CA LEU A 394 4.46 -18.19 10.59
C LEU A 394 5.19 -18.87 9.43
N GLU A 395 4.69 -20.01 8.99
CA GLU A 395 5.22 -20.70 7.80
C GLU A 395 4.79 -19.94 6.54
N LEU A 396 5.76 -19.60 5.68
CA LEU A 396 5.49 -18.98 4.39
C LEU A 396 4.95 -20.03 3.42
N ASN A 397 3.88 -19.70 2.72
CA ASN A 397 3.18 -20.62 1.83
C ASN A 397 3.42 -20.26 0.36
N THR A 398 2.92 -19.11 -0.09
CA THR A 398 3.07 -18.62 -1.46
C THR A 398 3.76 -17.26 -1.45
N ILE A 399 4.74 -17.05 -2.34
CA ILE A 399 5.40 -15.75 -2.52
C ILE A 399 5.03 -15.18 -3.88
N ILE A 400 4.33 -14.08 -3.88
CA ILE A 400 3.93 -13.37 -5.10
C ILE A 400 4.63 -12.01 -5.12
N VAL A 401 5.28 -11.68 -6.23
CA VAL A 401 6.00 -10.40 -6.41
C VAL A 401 5.39 -9.62 -7.55
N ASP A 402 5.01 -8.37 -7.28
CA ASP A 402 4.55 -7.41 -8.29
C ASP A 402 5.33 -6.09 -8.25
N GLY A 403 5.00 -5.15 -9.14
CA GLY A 403 5.62 -3.83 -9.21
C GLY A 403 6.83 -3.73 -10.13
N GLY A 404 7.59 -2.64 -10.02
CA GLY A 404 8.58 -2.26 -11.05
C GLY A 404 9.79 -3.18 -11.20
N LEU A 405 10.21 -3.87 -10.12
CA LEU A 405 11.39 -4.75 -10.16
C LEU A 405 11.11 -6.15 -10.70
N ILE A 406 9.86 -6.50 -11.03
CA ILE A 406 9.54 -7.82 -11.64
C ILE A 406 10.22 -8.03 -12.99
N LYS A 407 10.63 -6.95 -13.68
CA LYS A 407 11.39 -7.02 -14.93
C LYS A 407 12.81 -7.57 -14.74
N ASN A 408 13.34 -7.54 -13.51
CA ASN A 408 14.67 -8.03 -13.16
C ASN A 408 14.59 -9.50 -12.70
N GLN A 409 14.84 -10.43 -13.62
CA GLN A 409 14.75 -11.87 -13.37
C GLN A 409 15.79 -12.34 -12.34
N LEU A 410 16.98 -11.73 -12.32
CA LEU A 410 18.01 -12.07 -11.35
C LEU A 410 17.57 -11.72 -9.92
N PHE A 411 16.93 -10.59 -9.72
CA PHE A 411 16.37 -10.18 -8.42
C PHE A 411 15.30 -11.18 -7.92
N LEU A 412 14.37 -11.56 -8.78
CA LEU A 412 13.32 -12.53 -8.45
C LEU A 412 13.91 -13.90 -8.10
N GLN A 413 14.91 -14.35 -8.88
CA GLN A 413 15.61 -15.60 -8.63
C GLN A 413 16.35 -15.59 -7.28
N MET A 414 16.97 -14.46 -6.89
CA MET A 414 17.63 -14.32 -5.59
C MET A 414 16.65 -14.53 -4.42
N ILE A 415 15.43 -14.00 -4.52
CA ILE A 415 14.40 -14.20 -3.50
C ILE A 415 14.01 -15.69 -3.43
N ALA A 416 13.74 -16.30 -4.57
CA ALA A 416 13.37 -17.73 -4.63
C ALA A 416 14.47 -18.61 -4.04
N ASP A 417 15.74 -18.39 -4.44
CA ASP A 417 16.91 -19.19 -4.02
C ASP A 417 17.15 -19.11 -2.50
N LEU A 418 17.01 -17.91 -1.92
CA LEU A 418 17.26 -17.70 -0.50
C LEU A 418 16.14 -18.21 0.39
N LEU A 419 14.88 -18.02 -0.01
CA LEU A 419 13.72 -18.52 0.73
C LEU A 419 13.48 -20.03 0.52
N LYS A 420 14.02 -20.60 -0.55
CA LYS A 420 13.75 -21.97 -1.03
C LYS A 420 12.26 -22.23 -1.28
N ILE A 421 11.59 -21.19 -1.77
CA ILE A 421 10.17 -21.18 -2.13
C ILE A 421 10.06 -20.66 -3.57
N GLU A 422 9.13 -21.20 -4.35
CA GLU A 422 8.85 -20.65 -5.68
C GLU A 422 8.31 -19.23 -5.59
N VAL A 423 8.73 -18.38 -6.52
CA VAL A 423 8.24 -16.99 -6.65
C VAL A 423 7.32 -16.92 -7.85
N LYS A 424 6.12 -16.37 -7.64
CA LYS A 424 5.10 -16.15 -8.66
C LYS A 424 5.02 -14.67 -9.02
N VAL A 425 4.85 -14.38 -10.29
CA VAL A 425 4.76 -13.01 -10.82
C VAL A 425 3.54 -12.90 -11.70
N PRO A 426 2.54 -12.10 -11.32
CA PRO A 426 1.35 -11.90 -12.14
C PRO A 426 1.70 -11.16 -13.44
N ILE A 427 1.05 -11.51 -14.55
CA ILE A 427 1.29 -10.86 -15.85
C ILE A 427 0.50 -9.56 -16.03
N ILE A 428 -0.48 -9.27 -15.16
CA ILE A 428 -1.23 -8.02 -15.15
C ILE A 428 -0.52 -6.99 -14.28
N GLU A 429 -0.29 -5.79 -14.81
CA GLU A 429 0.38 -4.71 -14.07
C GLU A 429 -0.55 -4.02 -13.05
N ASP A 430 -1.86 -3.89 -13.33
CA ASP A 430 -2.83 -3.14 -12.52
C ASP A 430 -3.54 -4.03 -11.47
N MET A 431 -2.77 -4.75 -10.63
CA MET A 431 -3.32 -5.70 -9.65
C MET A 431 -4.24 -5.06 -8.61
N SER A 432 -4.03 -3.78 -8.23
CA SER A 432 -4.93 -3.07 -7.32
C SER A 432 -6.31 -2.83 -7.95
N LEU A 433 -6.35 -2.43 -9.21
CA LEU A 433 -7.60 -2.30 -9.98
C LEU A 433 -8.32 -3.63 -10.13
N TYR A 434 -7.56 -4.70 -10.40
CA TYR A 434 -8.11 -6.04 -10.51
C TYR A 434 -8.69 -6.53 -9.18
N GLY A 435 -8.05 -6.22 -8.06
CA GLY A 435 -8.57 -6.57 -6.72
C GLY A 435 -9.85 -5.83 -6.38
N ALA A 436 -9.95 -4.55 -6.68
CA ALA A 436 -11.19 -3.80 -6.54
C ALA A 436 -12.31 -4.41 -7.40
N LEU A 437 -11.98 -4.83 -8.64
CA LEU A 437 -12.92 -5.55 -9.51
C LEU A 437 -13.39 -6.87 -8.87
N LEU A 438 -12.47 -7.66 -8.27
CA LEU A 438 -12.82 -8.92 -7.62
C LEU A 438 -13.74 -8.72 -6.41
N PHE A 439 -13.58 -7.65 -5.61
CA PHE A 439 -14.54 -7.28 -4.57
C PHE A 439 -15.91 -6.96 -5.17
N GLY A 440 -15.96 -6.25 -6.31
CA GLY A 440 -17.19 -5.99 -7.04
C GLY A 440 -17.85 -7.28 -7.55
N ILE A 441 -17.07 -8.21 -8.09
CA ILE A 441 -17.55 -9.55 -8.53
C ILE A 441 -18.07 -10.36 -7.35
N GLN A 442 -17.34 -10.37 -6.22
CA GLN A 442 -17.74 -11.05 -5.00
C GLN A 442 -19.14 -10.58 -4.55
N LYS A 443 -19.34 -9.25 -4.50
CA LYS A 443 -20.64 -8.67 -4.16
C LYS A 443 -21.71 -9.02 -5.18
N GLN A 444 -21.41 -8.84 -6.46
CA GLN A 444 -22.38 -9.06 -7.56
C GLN A 444 -22.84 -10.52 -7.65
N LYS A 445 -21.92 -11.48 -7.46
CA LYS A 445 -22.20 -12.92 -7.56
C LYS A 445 -22.58 -13.56 -6.22
N GLN A 446 -22.59 -12.79 -5.12
CA GLN A 446 -22.84 -13.27 -3.76
C GLN A 446 -21.95 -14.46 -3.37
N ILE A 447 -20.65 -14.31 -3.66
CA ILE A 447 -19.66 -15.36 -3.39
C ILE A 447 -19.42 -15.43 -1.87
N SER A 448 -19.80 -16.56 -1.27
CA SER A 448 -19.63 -16.86 0.15
C SER A 448 -18.37 -17.69 0.47
N ASN A 449 -17.78 -18.33 -0.54
CA ASN A 449 -16.53 -19.05 -0.39
C ASN A 449 -15.44 -18.41 -1.23
N LEU A 450 -14.40 -17.86 -0.57
CA LEU A 450 -13.26 -17.20 -1.24
C LEU A 450 -12.57 -18.10 -2.28
N GLN A 451 -12.60 -19.42 -2.11
CA GLN A 451 -12.00 -20.35 -3.08
C GLN A 451 -12.70 -20.33 -4.45
N GLU A 452 -13.93 -19.88 -4.51
CA GLU A 452 -14.64 -19.69 -5.80
C GLU A 452 -14.00 -18.59 -6.66
N LEU A 453 -13.28 -17.65 -6.03
CA LEU A 453 -12.52 -16.60 -6.73
C LEU A 453 -11.30 -17.14 -7.49
N ASN A 454 -10.85 -18.37 -7.20
CA ASN A 454 -9.71 -18.99 -7.90
C ASN A 454 -9.93 -19.12 -9.42
N ILE A 455 -11.18 -19.14 -9.89
CA ILE A 455 -11.48 -19.14 -11.34
C ILE A 455 -11.08 -17.83 -12.02
N PHE A 456 -10.86 -16.77 -11.24
CA PHE A 456 -10.43 -15.46 -11.70
C PHE A 456 -8.92 -15.22 -11.42
N ALA A 457 -8.18 -16.27 -11.05
CA ALA A 457 -6.73 -16.16 -10.85
C ALA A 457 -6.07 -15.62 -12.12
N VAL A 458 -5.24 -14.60 -11.94
CA VAL A 458 -4.43 -14.04 -13.02
C VAL A 458 -3.34 -15.03 -13.39
N GLU A 459 -3.04 -15.15 -14.70
CA GLU A 459 -1.90 -15.94 -15.16
C GLU A 459 -0.60 -15.42 -14.52
N GLN A 460 0.26 -16.35 -14.09
CA GLN A 460 1.49 -16.05 -13.36
C GLN A 460 2.69 -16.77 -13.99
N ILE A 461 3.81 -16.05 -14.06
CA ILE A 461 5.12 -16.68 -14.32
C ILE A 461 5.64 -17.21 -13.00
N THR A 462 6.07 -18.48 -12.97
CA THR A 462 6.62 -19.13 -11.76
C THR A 462 8.13 -19.33 -11.92
N LEU A 463 8.90 -18.80 -10.97
CA LEU A 463 10.33 -19.04 -10.86
C LEU A 463 10.57 -20.10 -9.76
N GLN A 464 11.15 -21.22 -10.16
CA GLN A 464 11.58 -22.26 -9.22
C GLN A 464 12.89 -21.83 -8.54
N TYR A 465 13.04 -22.12 -7.24
CA TYR A 465 14.31 -21.87 -6.57
C TYR A 465 15.41 -22.82 -7.06
N GLN A 466 16.64 -22.35 -7.01
CA GLN A 466 17.84 -23.08 -7.35
C GLN A 466 18.80 -23.07 -6.16
N ASP A 467 19.62 -24.11 -6.03
CA ASP A 467 20.66 -24.11 -5.01
C ASP A 467 21.78 -23.14 -5.40
N ASN A 468 21.99 -22.11 -4.60
CA ASN A 468 22.94 -21.01 -4.86
C ASN A 468 23.83 -20.76 -3.62
N PRO A 469 24.86 -21.60 -3.40
CA PRO A 469 25.70 -21.48 -2.21
C PRO A 469 26.50 -20.16 -2.15
N SER A 470 26.80 -19.56 -3.28
CA SER A 470 27.49 -18.25 -3.32
C SER A 470 26.59 -17.14 -2.79
N LEU A 471 25.35 -17.08 -3.25
CA LEU A 471 24.36 -16.10 -2.79
C LEU A 471 24.05 -16.30 -1.30
N SER A 472 23.88 -17.54 -0.84
CA SER A 472 23.64 -17.87 0.57
C SER A 472 24.79 -17.40 1.46
N ARG A 473 26.06 -17.55 1.03
CA ARG A 473 27.22 -17.01 1.75
C ARG A 473 27.23 -15.48 1.77
N SER A 474 26.92 -14.82 0.65
CA SER A 474 26.80 -13.36 0.57
C SER A 474 25.73 -12.85 1.52
N TYR A 475 24.59 -13.49 1.58
CA TYR A 475 23.48 -13.15 2.48
C TYR A 475 23.88 -13.31 3.96
N GLN A 476 24.51 -14.42 4.34
CA GLN A 476 24.97 -14.62 5.70
C GLN A 476 26.05 -13.61 6.11
N ASN A 477 26.98 -13.30 5.20
CA ASN A 477 27.97 -12.26 5.43
C ASN A 477 27.30 -10.87 5.61
N TRP A 478 26.29 -10.56 4.81
CA TRP A 478 25.55 -9.31 4.91
C TRP A 478 24.82 -9.18 6.27
N LYS A 479 24.18 -10.25 6.79
CA LYS A 479 23.61 -10.27 8.16
C LYS A 479 24.68 -10.00 9.22
N ASN A 480 25.80 -10.70 9.16
CA ASN A 480 26.90 -10.52 10.12
C ASN A 480 27.48 -9.09 10.10
N LEU A 481 27.51 -8.43 8.93
CA LEU A 481 27.97 -7.04 8.83
C LEU A 481 26.99 -6.07 9.49
N ILE A 482 25.69 -6.30 9.38
CA ILE A 482 24.68 -5.50 10.09
C ILE A 482 24.84 -5.67 11.61
N ASP A 483 24.91 -6.91 12.08
CA ASP A 483 25.10 -7.20 13.51
C ASP A 483 26.34 -6.51 14.06
N LYS A 484 27.46 -6.61 13.36
CA LYS A 484 28.75 -6.03 13.78
C LYS A 484 28.78 -4.51 13.78
N HIS A 485 28.10 -3.85 12.84
CA HIS A 485 28.26 -2.40 12.61
C HIS A 485 27.07 -1.55 13.05
N PHE A 486 25.90 -2.15 13.26
CA PHE A 486 24.65 -1.41 13.51
C PHE A 486 23.86 -1.90 14.73
N ILE A 487 24.21 -3.07 15.33
CA ILE A 487 23.45 -3.67 16.44
C ILE A 487 24.23 -3.61 17.79
N ILE A 488 25.38 -2.96 17.82
CA ILE A 488 26.13 -2.77 19.09
C ILE A 488 25.47 -1.68 19.92
#